data_cb1e4bcabd670f2a24e56e9dabb31faf
#
_entry.id   cb1e4bcabd670f2a24e56e9dabb31faf
#
_cell.length_a   1.000
_cell.length_b   1.000
_cell.length_c   1.000
_cell.angle_alpha   90.00
_cell.angle_beta   90.00
_cell.angle_gamma   90.00
#
_symmetry.space_group_name_H-M   'P 1'
#
loop_
_entity.id
_entity.type
_entity.pdbx_description
1 polymer ?
#
loop_
_entity_poly.entity_id
_entity_poly.type
_entity_poly.pdbx_seq_one_letter_code
_entity_poly.pdbx_strand_id
1 'polypeptide(L)'
;MDKIIVTALLVIAGVTAAALVVTTLTPIIGKSSRSVVDSQKDVATRIQTDIKVIKAHASDAENATAWVKNIGNANIDFIHLSDLFISLEDGTKFIPLTNGTSTDNRWTTDKDGSWTKGETVKFVLSIDSGDALETGKTYLFSFSTPNGVASEYIFTY
;
A
#
# COMPACT_ATOMS: atom_id res chain seq x y z
N MET A 1 -32.04 31.75 -54.18
CA MET A 1 -30.97 30.75 -54.05
C MET A 1 -30.19 30.92 -52.75
N ASP A 2 -29.99 32.11 -52.21
CA ASP A 2 -29.19 32.37 -51.02
C ASP A 2 -29.71 31.69 -49.73
N LYS A 3 -31.00 31.61 -49.53
CA LYS A 3 -31.61 30.95 -48.36
C LYS A 3 -31.31 29.44 -48.30
N ILE A 4 -31.29 28.78 -49.44
CA ILE A 4 -30.99 27.33 -49.52
C ILE A 4 -29.53 27.06 -49.17
N ILE A 5 -28.63 27.91 -49.67
CA ILE A 5 -27.19 27.80 -49.41
C ILE A 5 -26.91 28.04 -47.91
N VAL A 6 -27.54 29.05 -47.31
CA VAL A 6 -27.37 29.33 -45.87
C VAL A 6 -27.89 28.19 -45.02
N THR A 7 -29.06 27.62 -45.38
CA THR A 7 -29.61 26.47 -44.62
C THR A 7 -28.70 25.23 -44.73
N ALA A 8 -28.18 24.96 -45.93
CA ALA A 8 -27.24 23.85 -46.11
C ALA A 8 -25.94 24.03 -45.29
N LEU A 9 -25.39 25.24 -45.26
CA LEU A 9 -24.20 25.54 -44.45
C LEU A 9 -24.49 25.40 -42.95
N LEU A 10 -25.65 25.84 -42.47
CA LEU A 10 -26.06 25.66 -41.06
C LEU A 10 -26.20 24.19 -40.67
N VAL A 11 -26.78 23.38 -41.55
CA VAL A 11 -26.92 21.92 -41.27
C VAL A 11 -25.54 21.27 -41.23
N ILE A 12 -24.65 21.56 -42.17
CA ILE A 12 -23.28 21.03 -42.17
C ILE A 12 -22.52 21.46 -40.90
N ALA A 13 -22.59 22.74 -40.53
CA ALA A 13 -21.98 23.25 -39.32
C ALA A 13 -22.54 22.55 -38.04
N GLY A 14 -23.85 22.35 -37.98
CA GLY A 14 -24.47 21.64 -36.87
C GLY A 14 -24.03 20.18 -36.75
N VAL A 15 -24.00 19.45 -37.86
CA VAL A 15 -23.56 18.05 -37.89
C VAL A 15 -22.07 17.92 -37.52
N THR A 16 -21.22 18.82 -38.06
CA THR A 16 -19.79 18.78 -37.73
C THR A 16 -19.53 19.15 -36.27
N ALA A 17 -20.23 20.12 -35.72
CA ALA A 17 -20.16 20.47 -34.30
C ALA A 17 -20.60 19.30 -33.38
N ALA A 18 -21.72 18.65 -33.73
CA ALA A 18 -22.19 17.48 -33.00
C ALA A 18 -21.21 16.31 -33.07
N ALA A 19 -20.63 16.03 -34.22
CA ALA A 19 -19.60 15.02 -34.40
C ALA A 19 -18.36 15.30 -33.57
N LEU A 20 -17.89 16.53 -33.50
CA LEU A 20 -16.75 16.94 -32.68
C LEU A 20 -17.03 16.74 -31.20
N VAL A 21 -18.21 17.09 -30.73
CA VAL A 21 -18.60 16.87 -29.31
C VAL A 21 -18.59 15.39 -28.96
N VAL A 22 -19.18 14.54 -29.80
CA VAL A 22 -19.21 13.10 -29.55
C VAL A 22 -17.82 12.48 -29.55
N THR A 23 -16.98 12.83 -30.52
CA THR A 23 -15.62 12.27 -30.63
C THR A 23 -14.69 12.72 -29.50
N THR A 24 -14.90 13.91 -28.94
CA THR A 24 -14.10 14.41 -27.81
C THR A 24 -14.60 13.94 -26.45
N LEU A 25 -15.92 13.87 -26.25
CA LEU A 25 -16.50 13.50 -24.95
C LEU A 25 -16.45 11.98 -24.67
N THR A 26 -16.67 11.15 -25.69
CA THR A 26 -16.70 9.68 -25.52
C THR A 26 -15.42 9.11 -24.88
N PRO A 27 -14.20 9.47 -25.34
CA PRO A 27 -12.99 8.96 -24.70
C PRO A 27 -12.76 9.53 -23.29
N ILE A 28 -13.23 10.74 -23.01
CA ILE A 28 -13.10 11.37 -21.69
C ILE A 28 -13.99 10.62 -20.68
N ILE A 29 -15.24 10.36 -21.05
CA ILE A 29 -16.18 9.59 -20.21
C ILE A 29 -15.66 8.17 -19.99
N GLY A 30 -15.12 7.51 -21.00
CA GLY A 30 -14.54 6.18 -20.88
C GLY A 30 -13.33 6.11 -19.94
N LYS A 31 -12.43 7.11 -19.99
CA LYS A 31 -11.29 7.21 -19.08
C LYS A 31 -11.74 7.49 -17.63
N SER A 32 -12.67 8.43 -17.47
CA SER A 32 -13.22 8.76 -16.15
C SER A 32 -13.91 7.58 -15.50
N SER A 33 -14.73 6.83 -16.25
CA SER A 33 -15.40 5.65 -15.73
C SER A 33 -14.40 4.56 -15.29
N ARG A 34 -13.35 4.31 -16.06
CA ARG A 34 -12.31 3.35 -15.69
C ARG A 34 -11.59 3.78 -14.42
N SER A 35 -11.19 5.03 -14.31
CA SER A 35 -10.53 5.55 -13.11
C SER A 35 -11.40 5.40 -11.85
N VAL A 36 -12.70 5.61 -11.97
CA VAL A 36 -13.65 5.40 -10.85
C VAL A 36 -13.72 3.93 -10.47
N VAL A 37 -13.81 3.02 -11.44
CA VAL A 37 -13.86 1.58 -11.18
C VAL A 37 -12.56 1.09 -10.52
N ASP A 38 -11.41 1.54 -11.01
CA ASP A 38 -10.11 1.18 -10.43
C ASP A 38 -10.00 1.69 -8.97
N SER A 39 -10.38 2.94 -8.72
CA SER A 39 -10.41 3.49 -7.36
C SER A 39 -11.35 2.73 -6.42
N GLN A 40 -12.52 2.32 -6.91
CA GLN A 40 -13.47 1.50 -6.12
C GLN A 40 -12.89 0.13 -5.79
N LYS A 41 -12.16 -0.48 -6.73
CA LYS A 41 -11.48 -1.77 -6.51
C LYS A 41 -10.38 -1.65 -5.45
N ASP A 42 -9.58 -0.60 -5.50
CA ASP A 42 -8.52 -0.36 -4.52
C ASP A 42 -9.10 -0.15 -3.11
N VAL A 43 -10.16 0.65 -3.00
CA VAL A 43 -10.87 0.85 -1.73
C VAL A 43 -11.49 -0.45 -1.23
N ALA A 44 -12.11 -1.24 -2.10
CA ALA A 44 -12.70 -2.53 -1.74
C ALA A 44 -11.61 -3.52 -1.25
N THR A 45 -10.47 -3.58 -1.92
CA THR A 45 -9.33 -4.41 -1.50
C THR A 45 -8.80 -3.96 -0.15
N ARG A 46 -8.66 -2.65 0.07
CA ARG A 46 -8.22 -2.11 1.35
C ARG A 46 -9.16 -2.44 2.50
N ILE A 47 -10.48 -2.34 2.28
CA ILE A 47 -11.50 -2.70 3.29
C ILE A 47 -11.47 -4.21 3.61
N GLN A 48 -11.15 -5.05 2.64
CA GLN A 48 -11.05 -6.49 2.81
C GLN A 48 -9.70 -6.94 3.39
N THR A 49 -8.70 -6.08 3.40
CA THR A 49 -7.39 -6.36 4.01
C THR A 49 -7.46 -6.02 5.49
N ASP A 50 -7.05 -6.94 6.32
CA ASP A 50 -6.86 -6.73 7.74
C ASP A 50 -5.71 -7.59 8.23
N ILE A 51 -4.84 -7.02 9.05
CA ILE A 51 -3.65 -7.67 9.57
C ILE A 51 -3.56 -7.49 11.08
N LYS A 52 -2.95 -8.44 11.75
CA LYS A 52 -2.66 -8.34 13.16
C LYS A 52 -1.25 -8.80 13.46
N VAL A 53 -0.46 -7.94 14.08
CA VAL A 53 0.79 -8.35 14.69
C VAL A 53 0.47 -9.22 15.91
N ILE A 54 0.87 -10.48 15.84
CA ILE A 54 0.61 -11.48 16.90
C ILE A 54 1.63 -11.34 18.01
N LYS A 55 2.89 -11.13 17.63
CA LYS A 55 4.01 -11.01 18.55
C LYS A 55 5.15 -10.27 17.86
N ALA A 56 5.85 -9.44 18.60
CA ALA A 56 7.19 -8.96 18.27
C ALA A 56 8.09 -9.24 19.48
N HIS A 57 9.35 -9.57 19.23
CA HIS A 57 10.33 -9.89 20.27
C HIS A 57 11.74 -9.61 19.75
N ALA A 58 12.53 -8.92 20.53
CA ALA A 58 13.95 -8.77 20.31
C ALA A 58 14.70 -9.96 20.91
N SER A 59 15.55 -10.59 20.13
CA SER A 59 16.44 -11.67 20.59
C SER A 59 17.72 -11.09 21.21
N ASP A 60 18.18 -9.98 20.67
CA ASP A 60 19.31 -9.19 21.12
C ASP A 60 19.14 -7.74 20.69
N ALA A 61 20.15 -6.89 20.95
CA ALA A 61 20.09 -5.46 20.65
C ALA A 61 19.96 -5.13 19.15
N GLU A 62 20.39 -6.01 18.28
CA GLU A 62 20.46 -5.81 16.82
C GLU A 62 19.47 -6.70 16.06
N ASN A 63 18.85 -7.66 16.72
CA ASN A 63 17.95 -8.61 16.06
C ASN A 63 16.60 -8.72 16.77
N ALA A 64 15.54 -8.60 15.97
CA ALA A 64 14.18 -8.82 16.43
C ALA A 64 13.40 -9.69 15.44
N THR A 65 12.33 -10.25 15.91
CA THR A 65 11.44 -11.09 15.11
C THR A 65 10.00 -10.68 15.37
N ALA A 66 9.22 -10.54 14.29
CA ALA A 66 7.78 -10.27 14.37
C ALA A 66 6.98 -11.32 13.62
N TRP A 67 5.81 -11.65 14.13
CA TRP A 67 4.83 -12.53 13.51
C TRP A 67 3.57 -11.73 13.23
N VAL A 68 3.21 -11.65 11.97
CA VAL A 68 2.02 -10.91 11.52
C VAL A 68 1.07 -11.89 10.84
N LYS A 69 -0.20 -11.80 11.16
CA LYS A 69 -1.26 -12.66 10.61
C LYS A 69 -2.18 -11.85 9.71
N ASN A 70 -2.48 -12.37 8.53
CA ASN A 70 -3.56 -11.86 7.70
C ASN A 70 -4.89 -12.36 8.26
N ILE A 71 -5.66 -11.48 8.88
CA ILE A 71 -7.00 -11.77 9.42
C ILE A 71 -8.12 -11.27 8.50
N GLY A 72 -7.76 -10.58 7.42
CA GLY A 72 -8.68 -10.09 6.40
C GLY A 72 -9.18 -11.18 5.44
N ASN A 73 -9.98 -10.76 4.48
CA ASN A 73 -10.50 -11.63 3.41
C ASN A 73 -9.71 -11.50 2.10
N ALA A 74 -8.94 -10.43 1.93
CA ALA A 74 -8.09 -10.23 0.76
C ALA A 74 -6.74 -10.93 0.93
N ASN A 75 -6.19 -11.42 -0.17
CA ASN A 75 -4.78 -11.79 -0.23
C ASN A 75 -3.93 -10.52 -0.29
N ILE A 76 -2.77 -10.57 0.32
CA ILE A 76 -1.79 -9.47 0.30
C ILE A 76 -0.65 -9.90 -0.62
N ASP A 77 -0.54 -9.21 -1.75
CA ASP A 77 0.52 -9.43 -2.72
C ASP A 77 1.65 -8.43 -2.50
N PHE A 78 2.83 -8.74 -3.08
CA PHE A 78 3.99 -7.84 -3.04
C PHE A 78 4.43 -7.47 -1.62
N ILE A 79 4.52 -8.44 -0.71
CA ILE A 79 4.93 -8.24 0.69
C ILE A 79 6.23 -7.43 0.81
N HIS A 80 7.15 -7.57 -0.14
CA HIS A 80 8.42 -6.84 -0.19
C HIS A 80 8.27 -5.31 -0.30
N LEU A 81 7.08 -4.82 -0.67
CA LEU A 81 6.73 -3.40 -0.69
C LEU A 81 6.08 -2.92 0.62
N SER A 82 6.02 -3.76 1.64
CA SER A 82 5.50 -3.39 2.96
C SER A 82 6.50 -2.51 3.69
N ASP A 83 5.99 -1.60 4.50
CA ASP A 83 6.78 -0.73 5.35
C ASP A 83 6.82 -1.28 6.78
N LEU A 84 8.01 -1.40 7.33
CA LEU A 84 8.25 -1.81 8.70
C LEU A 84 9.10 -0.77 9.42
N PHE A 85 8.75 -0.48 10.65
CA PHE A 85 9.59 0.35 11.51
C PHE A 85 9.45 -0.03 12.99
N ILE A 86 10.48 0.30 13.73
CA ILE A 86 10.49 0.22 15.19
C ILE A 86 10.67 1.65 15.71
N SER A 87 9.88 2.04 16.67
CA SER A 87 10.04 3.31 17.36
C SER A 87 10.08 3.10 18.88
N LEU A 88 10.80 3.95 19.58
CA LEU A 88 10.71 4.00 21.04
C LEU A 88 9.33 4.55 21.42
N GLU A 89 8.72 4.05 22.49
CA GLU A 89 7.38 4.45 22.93
C GLU A 89 7.25 5.96 23.17
N ASP A 90 8.33 6.62 23.60
CA ASP A 90 8.40 8.07 23.82
C ASP A 90 8.58 8.90 22.52
N GLY A 91 8.70 8.22 21.36
CA GLY A 91 8.89 8.85 20.05
C GLY A 91 10.28 9.45 19.80
N THR A 92 11.24 9.28 20.70
CA THR A 92 12.58 9.89 20.58
C THR A 92 13.46 9.15 19.56
N LYS A 93 13.20 7.88 19.30
CA LYS A 93 13.94 7.04 18.34
C LYS A 93 12.99 6.41 17.33
N PHE A 94 13.34 6.54 16.07
CA PHE A 94 12.60 5.95 14.93
C PHE A 94 13.55 5.21 14.02
N ILE A 95 13.34 3.92 13.82
CA ILE A 95 14.19 3.01 13.06
C ILE A 95 13.36 2.48 11.89
N PRO A 96 13.47 3.06 10.70
CA PRO A 96 12.86 2.50 9.49
C PRO A 96 13.66 1.28 9.04
N LEU A 97 12.94 0.23 8.62
CA LEU A 97 13.53 -1.01 8.16
C LEU A 97 13.23 -1.19 6.67
N THR A 98 14.24 -1.46 5.87
CA THR A 98 14.12 -1.70 4.43
C THR A 98 14.08 -3.19 4.12
N ASN A 99 13.30 -3.59 3.09
CA ASN A 99 13.33 -4.97 2.62
C ASN A 99 14.65 -5.26 1.89
N GLY A 100 15.29 -6.36 2.23
CA GLY A 100 16.46 -6.83 1.49
C GLY A 100 17.63 -7.28 2.34
N THR A 101 18.80 -7.31 1.69
CA THR A 101 20.08 -7.79 2.25
C THR A 101 21.06 -6.65 2.51
N SER A 102 20.60 -5.40 2.61
CA SER A 102 21.44 -4.25 3.00
C SER A 102 22.16 -4.51 4.33
N THR A 103 23.25 -3.82 4.57
CA THR A 103 23.97 -3.86 5.85
C THR A 103 23.30 -3.03 6.93
N ASP A 104 22.43 -2.09 6.52
CA ASP A 104 21.72 -1.18 7.42
C ASP A 104 20.43 -1.83 7.97
N ASN A 105 19.64 -1.07 8.66
CA ASN A 105 18.35 -1.49 9.20
C ASN A 105 17.50 -2.19 8.14
N ARG A 106 17.26 -3.49 8.30
CA ARG A 106 16.58 -4.31 7.29
C ARG A 106 15.61 -5.31 7.89
N TRP A 107 14.73 -5.76 7.04
CA TRP A 107 13.88 -6.91 7.33
C TRP A 107 13.88 -7.91 6.19
N THR A 108 13.67 -9.15 6.53
CA THR A 108 13.52 -10.26 5.59
C THR A 108 12.36 -11.14 6.01
N THR A 109 11.82 -11.90 5.08
CA THR A 109 10.79 -12.91 5.34
C THR A 109 11.06 -14.14 4.49
N ASP A 110 10.61 -15.29 4.95
CA ASP A 110 10.62 -16.55 4.22
C ASP A 110 9.39 -16.72 3.31
N LYS A 111 8.47 -15.74 3.32
CA LYS A 111 7.27 -15.78 2.51
C LYS A 111 7.52 -15.22 1.11
N ASP A 112 7.43 -16.12 0.14
CA ASP A 112 7.37 -15.78 -1.28
C ASP A 112 5.92 -15.83 -1.78
N GLY A 113 5.55 -14.87 -2.65
CA GLY A 113 4.24 -14.81 -3.29
C GLY A 113 3.14 -14.22 -2.39
N SER A 114 1.90 -14.61 -2.69
CA SER A 114 0.70 -14.05 -2.08
C SER A 114 0.52 -14.52 -0.63
N TRP A 115 0.22 -13.60 0.25
CA TRP A 115 -0.07 -13.85 1.66
C TRP A 115 -1.56 -14.05 1.86
N THR A 116 -1.97 -15.29 2.04
CA THR A 116 -3.36 -15.70 2.05
C THR A 116 -4.05 -15.48 3.41
N LYS A 117 -5.37 -15.46 3.41
CA LYS A 117 -6.19 -15.34 4.62
C LYS A 117 -5.83 -16.39 5.66
N GLY A 118 -5.68 -15.95 6.90
CA GLY A 118 -5.41 -16.80 8.06
C GLY A 118 -3.96 -17.22 8.22
N GLU A 119 -3.11 -16.95 7.24
CA GLU A 119 -1.69 -17.26 7.27
C GLU A 119 -0.93 -16.29 8.16
N THR A 120 0.06 -16.81 8.89
CA THR A 120 0.98 -16.00 9.70
C THR A 120 2.36 -16.01 9.07
N VAL A 121 2.89 -14.85 8.83
CA VAL A 121 4.23 -14.65 8.24
C VAL A 121 5.19 -14.17 9.30
N LYS A 122 6.40 -14.72 9.28
CA LYS A 122 7.51 -14.33 10.13
C LYS A 122 8.38 -13.30 9.42
N PHE A 123 8.65 -12.22 10.11
CA PHE A 123 9.58 -11.17 9.69
C PHE A 123 10.80 -11.19 10.60
N VAL A 124 11.98 -11.30 10.02
CA VAL A 124 13.25 -11.20 10.72
C VAL A 124 13.81 -9.81 10.49
N LEU A 125 14.09 -9.11 11.57
CA LEU A 125 14.53 -7.72 11.59
C LEU A 125 15.99 -7.70 12.04
N SER A 126 16.84 -7.03 11.26
CA SER A 126 18.25 -6.77 11.62
C SER A 126 18.42 -5.26 11.71
N ILE A 127 18.86 -4.81 12.86
CA ILE A 127 19.01 -3.40 13.23
C ILE A 127 20.51 -3.08 13.21
N ASP A 128 20.89 -1.94 12.66
CA ASP A 128 22.27 -1.51 12.68
C ASP A 128 22.75 -1.21 14.11
N SER A 129 24.04 -1.43 14.37
CA SER A 129 24.64 -1.22 15.69
C SER A 129 24.51 0.22 16.20
N GLY A 130 24.42 1.22 15.29
CA GLY A 130 24.15 2.61 15.62
C GLY A 130 22.72 2.86 16.12
N ASP A 131 21.79 1.98 15.75
CA ASP A 131 20.38 2.02 16.11
C ASP A 131 19.99 0.92 17.09
N ALA A 132 20.94 0.20 17.67
CA ALA A 132 20.70 -0.92 18.56
C ALA A 132 19.65 -0.63 19.65
N LEU A 133 18.88 -1.66 19.97
CA LEU A 133 17.84 -1.57 21.00
C LEU A 133 18.47 -1.53 22.39
N GLU A 134 17.88 -0.75 23.27
CA GLU A 134 18.34 -0.58 24.65
C GLU A 134 17.56 -1.49 25.60
N THR A 135 18.26 -2.22 26.45
CA THR A 135 17.64 -3.11 27.44
C THR A 135 16.75 -2.36 28.42
N GLY A 136 15.57 -2.88 28.70
CA GLY A 136 14.58 -2.30 29.60
C GLY A 136 13.73 -1.19 28.98
N LYS A 137 13.90 -0.91 27.69
CA LYS A 137 13.07 0.07 26.96
C LYS A 137 11.90 -0.62 26.26
N THR A 138 10.82 0.14 26.11
CA THR A 138 9.60 -0.29 25.41
C THR A 138 9.57 0.28 24.01
N TYR A 139 9.33 -0.58 23.05
CA TYR A 139 9.32 -0.27 21.62
C TYR A 139 7.97 -0.57 21.01
N LEU A 140 7.59 0.23 20.03
CA LEU A 140 6.45 0.03 19.15
C LEU A 140 6.96 -0.54 17.82
N PHE A 141 6.57 -1.76 17.49
CA PHE A 141 6.73 -2.33 16.16
C PHE A 141 5.50 -1.99 15.32
N SER A 142 5.70 -1.41 14.16
CA SER A 142 4.64 -1.08 13.22
C SER A 142 4.91 -1.74 11.87
N PHE A 143 3.88 -2.37 11.34
CA PHE A 143 3.88 -3.02 10.04
C PHE A 143 2.75 -2.45 9.20
N SER A 144 3.06 -2.01 7.98
CA SER A 144 2.08 -1.51 7.00
C SER A 144 2.18 -2.31 5.71
N THR A 145 1.04 -2.81 5.26
CA THR A 145 0.92 -3.53 3.97
C THR A 145 1.04 -2.57 2.78
N PRO A 146 1.34 -3.07 1.55
CA PRO A 146 1.44 -2.25 0.35
C PRO A 146 0.18 -1.43 0.03
N ASN A 147 -1.00 -1.88 0.46
CA ASN A 147 -2.28 -1.15 0.30
C ASN A 147 -2.61 -0.23 1.49
N GLY A 148 -1.65 -0.01 2.41
CA GLY A 148 -1.75 0.98 3.48
C GLY A 148 -2.59 0.56 4.70
N VAL A 149 -2.77 -0.74 4.94
CA VAL A 149 -3.35 -1.25 6.19
C VAL A 149 -2.23 -1.51 7.18
N ALA A 150 -2.31 -0.92 8.37
CA ALA A 150 -1.26 -1.00 9.37
C ALA A 150 -1.73 -1.73 10.63
N SER A 151 -0.77 -2.36 11.32
CA SER A 151 -0.96 -2.97 12.64
C SER A 151 0.29 -2.75 13.48
N GLU A 152 0.08 -2.56 14.76
CA GLU A 152 1.13 -2.22 15.72
C GLU A 152 1.19 -3.21 16.87
N TYR A 153 2.36 -3.33 17.47
CA TYR A 153 2.59 -4.17 18.63
C TYR A 153 3.67 -3.57 19.54
N ILE A 154 3.38 -3.48 20.83
CA ILE A 154 4.31 -2.96 21.83
C ILE A 154 5.07 -4.14 22.45
N PHE A 155 6.38 -4.03 22.52
CA PHE A 155 7.25 -5.02 23.18
C PHE A 155 8.35 -4.34 23.97
N THR A 156 8.88 -5.01 24.98
CA THR A 156 10.03 -4.55 25.78
C THR A 156 11.23 -5.45 25.48
N TYR A 157 12.40 -4.83 25.35
CA TYR A 157 13.68 -5.53 25.16
C TYR A 157 14.48 -5.55 26.46
#